data_5743a13de23829d52534fe5138d5a8c0
#
_entry.id   5743a13de23829d52534fe5138d5a8c0
#
_cell.length_a   1.000
_cell.length_b   1.000
_cell.length_c   1.000
_cell.angle_alpha   90.00
_cell.angle_beta   90.00
_cell.angle_gamma   90.00
#
_symmetry.space_group_name_H-M   'P 1'
#
loop_
_entity.id
_entity.type
_entity.pdbx_description
1 polymer ?
#
loop_
_entity_poly.entity_id
_entity_poly.type
_entity_poly.pdbx_seq_one_letter_code
_entity_poly.pdbx_strand_id
1 'polypeptide(L)'
;MTAPLPFRARLGLNAAPLFLRFLLAACFLYAGITKITASFPTSTEQAATLAALGLGDAANPPKTLRALHGVSLSLYAASHPATDAAGKKPMPLWPAALGEGQWPVRLAWAVTLTEIGGGAFILLGLLTRLAALGIAGVMLGAAWLTQFGPAIQSGKTTLGFLPAHDTFDATNWATFWLQLSLLAMSLALALLGPGRLSVDHALFTPPRRDDDGE
;
A
#
# COMPACT_ATOMS: atom_id res chain seq x y z
N MET A 1 -0.78 -9.69 -41.72
CA MET A 1 -1.29 -10.85 -40.93
C MET A 1 -0.19 -11.27 -39.96
N THR A 2 -0.37 -11.01 -38.66
CA THR A 2 0.60 -11.45 -37.64
C THR A 2 0.29 -12.90 -37.26
N ALA A 3 1.29 -13.75 -37.30
CA ALA A 3 1.14 -15.17 -36.92
C ALA A 3 0.57 -15.31 -35.53
N PRO A 4 -0.34 -16.29 -35.30
CA PRO A 4 -0.92 -16.50 -33.97
C PRO A 4 0.17 -16.89 -32.98
N LEU A 5 0.16 -16.26 -31.80
CA LEU A 5 1.12 -16.56 -30.74
C LEU A 5 1.08 -18.04 -30.35
N PRO A 6 2.23 -18.68 -30.08
CA PRO A 6 2.28 -20.08 -29.66
C PRO A 6 1.50 -20.27 -28.35
N PHE A 7 0.96 -21.47 -28.14
CA PHE A 7 0.11 -21.81 -26.99
C PHE A 7 0.72 -21.41 -25.63
N ARG A 8 2.01 -21.65 -25.43
CA ARG A 8 2.74 -21.27 -24.20
C ARG A 8 2.74 -19.77 -23.95
N ALA A 9 2.91 -18.96 -24.98
CA ALA A 9 2.86 -17.50 -24.86
C ALA A 9 1.44 -17.01 -24.53
N ARG A 10 0.41 -17.60 -25.13
CA ARG A 10 -1.00 -17.31 -24.79
C ARG A 10 -1.35 -17.70 -23.34
N LEU A 11 -0.83 -18.83 -22.87
CA LEU A 11 -1.05 -19.29 -21.49
C LEU A 11 -0.38 -18.31 -20.52
N GLY A 12 0.89 -17.93 -20.72
CA GLY A 12 1.60 -16.99 -19.88
C GLY A 12 0.93 -15.63 -19.82
N LEU A 13 0.51 -15.07 -20.95
CA LEU A 13 -0.17 -13.77 -21.03
C LEU A 13 -1.55 -13.75 -20.36
N ASN A 14 -2.21 -14.89 -20.20
CA ASN A 14 -3.52 -14.98 -19.56
C ASN A 14 -3.44 -15.43 -18.10
N ALA A 15 -2.57 -16.38 -17.78
CA ALA A 15 -2.47 -16.94 -16.43
C ALA A 15 -1.68 -16.02 -15.48
N ALA A 16 -0.58 -15.41 -15.93
CA ALA A 16 0.23 -14.56 -15.06
C ALA A 16 -0.57 -13.39 -14.44
N PRO A 17 -1.35 -12.60 -15.20
CA PRO A 17 -2.20 -11.57 -14.60
C PRO A 17 -3.21 -12.11 -13.60
N LEU A 18 -3.77 -13.29 -13.85
CA LEU A 18 -4.74 -13.90 -12.93
C LEU A 18 -4.13 -14.24 -11.57
N PHE A 19 -2.94 -14.86 -11.55
CA PHE A 19 -2.22 -15.15 -10.32
C PHE A 19 -1.82 -13.88 -9.56
N LEU A 20 -1.31 -12.87 -10.27
CA LEU A 20 -0.97 -11.57 -9.67
C LEU A 20 -2.20 -10.92 -9.04
N ARG A 21 -3.33 -10.93 -9.74
CA ARG A 21 -4.60 -10.38 -9.26
C ARG A 21 -5.06 -11.08 -7.99
N PHE A 22 -5.07 -12.42 -7.99
CA PHE A 22 -5.51 -13.20 -6.84
C PHE A 22 -4.64 -12.91 -5.61
N LEU A 23 -3.31 -12.93 -5.76
CA LEU A 23 -2.39 -12.74 -4.64
C LEU A 23 -2.44 -11.30 -4.10
N LEU A 24 -2.43 -10.29 -4.98
CA LEU A 24 -2.57 -8.90 -4.58
C LEU A 24 -3.91 -8.64 -3.89
N ALA A 25 -5.00 -9.15 -4.48
CA ALA A 25 -6.32 -8.98 -3.88
C ALA A 25 -6.41 -9.62 -2.49
N ALA A 26 -5.90 -10.84 -2.32
CA ALA A 26 -5.87 -11.51 -1.02
C ALA A 26 -5.10 -10.69 0.03
N CYS A 27 -3.91 -10.20 -0.32
CA CYS A 27 -3.09 -9.39 0.58
C CYS A 27 -3.78 -8.07 0.97
N PHE A 28 -4.30 -7.33 -0.01
CA PHE A 28 -4.81 -5.98 0.26
C PHE A 28 -6.23 -5.97 0.82
N LEU A 29 -7.10 -6.90 0.44
CA LEU A 29 -8.39 -7.09 1.10
C LEU A 29 -8.19 -7.46 2.56
N TYR A 30 -7.31 -8.41 2.86
CA TYR A 30 -6.99 -8.78 4.23
C TYR A 30 -6.44 -7.59 5.02
N ALA A 31 -5.43 -6.89 4.49
CA ALA A 31 -4.82 -5.73 5.14
C ALA A 31 -5.83 -4.61 5.39
N GLY A 32 -6.63 -4.24 4.39
CA GLY A 32 -7.62 -3.17 4.50
C GLY A 32 -8.76 -3.52 5.45
N ILE A 33 -9.30 -4.75 5.38
CA ILE A 33 -10.35 -5.21 6.29
C ILE A 33 -9.83 -5.24 7.74
N THR A 34 -8.63 -5.77 7.95
CA THR A 34 -8.01 -5.81 9.28
C THR A 34 -7.84 -4.39 9.87
N LYS A 35 -7.49 -3.40 9.07
CA LYS A 35 -7.39 -2.01 9.53
C LYS A 35 -8.72 -1.46 10.07
N ILE A 36 -9.84 -1.90 9.55
CA ILE A 36 -11.17 -1.46 10.01
C ILE A 36 -11.68 -2.29 11.19
N THR A 37 -11.42 -3.60 11.19
CA THR A 37 -12.00 -4.54 12.15
C THR A 37 -11.14 -4.77 13.38
N ALA A 38 -9.81 -4.79 13.23
CA ALA A 38 -8.90 -4.96 14.35
C ALA A 38 -8.78 -3.67 15.16
N SER A 39 -8.65 -3.83 16.46
CA SER A 39 -8.38 -2.75 17.41
C SER A 39 -7.23 -3.11 18.34
N PHE A 40 -6.55 -2.11 18.83
CA PHE A 40 -5.43 -2.26 19.75
C PHE A 40 -5.56 -1.28 20.94
N PRO A 41 -4.98 -1.61 22.11
CA PRO A 41 -4.95 -0.70 23.25
C PRO A 41 -4.03 0.49 22.93
N THR A 42 -4.43 1.68 23.38
CA THR A 42 -3.67 2.92 23.21
C THR A 42 -2.87 3.27 24.43
N SER A 43 -1.63 3.76 24.23
CA SER A 43 -0.91 4.46 25.27
C SER A 43 -1.50 5.86 25.51
N THR A 44 -1.21 6.45 26.67
CA THR A 44 -1.66 7.83 27.00
C THR A 44 -1.18 8.85 25.95
N GLU A 45 0.04 8.73 25.47
CA GLU A 45 0.63 9.60 24.45
C GLU A 45 -0.09 9.44 23.09
N GLN A 46 -0.32 8.21 22.65
CA GLN A 46 -1.07 7.93 21.42
C GLN A 46 -2.48 8.48 21.49
N ALA A 47 -3.16 8.31 22.63
CA ALA A 47 -4.50 8.80 22.85
C ALA A 47 -4.55 10.34 22.82
N ALA A 48 -3.59 11.03 23.42
CA ALA A 48 -3.48 12.48 23.37
C ALA A 48 -3.23 12.99 21.93
N THR A 49 -2.34 12.34 21.19
CA THR A 49 -2.09 12.67 19.78
C THR A 49 -3.36 12.51 18.94
N LEU A 50 -4.10 11.44 19.14
CA LEU A 50 -5.33 11.20 18.38
C LEU A 50 -6.46 12.17 18.74
N ALA A 51 -6.55 12.56 20.00
CA ALA A 51 -7.46 13.63 20.42
C ALA A 51 -7.11 14.96 19.71
N ALA A 52 -5.81 15.29 19.59
CA ALA A 52 -5.35 16.45 18.84
C ALA A 52 -5.67 16.36 17.34
N LEU A 53 -5.74 15.15 16.78
CA LEU A 53 -6.16 14.89 15.39
C LEU A 53 -7.69 14.84 15.22
N GLY A 54 -8.47 15.13 16.28
CA GLY A 54 -9.94 15.14 16.24
C GLY A 54 -10.58 13.76 16.41
N LEU A 55 -9.85 12.78 16.93
CA LEU A 55 -10.33 11.43 17.22
C LEU A 55 -10.48 11.25 18.75
N GLY A 56 -11.62 11.62 19.29
CA GLY A 56 -11.92 11.51 20.71
C GLY A 56 -11.84 12.84 21.46
N ASP A 57 -12.14 12.77 22.75
CA ASP A 57 -12.09 13.90 23.68
C ASP A 57 -10.78 13.82 24.48
N ALA A 58 -10.07 14.95 24.60
CA ALA A 58 -8.86 15.04 25.40
C ALA A 58 -9.11 14.71 26.89
N ALA A 59 -10.35 14.95 27.39
CA ALA A 59 -10.76 14.62 28.77
C ALA A 59 -11.08 13.12 28.96
N ASN A 60 -11.46 12.42 27.86
CA ASN A 60 -11.77 10.99 27.84
C ASN A 60 -11.10 10.32 26.63
N PRO A 61 -9.79 10.15 26.65
CA PRO A 61 -9.07 9.58 25.52
C PRO A 61 -9.50 8.13 25.28
N PRO A 62 -9.62 7.71 23.99
CA PRO A 62 -10.04 6.37 23.66
C PRO A 62 -9.03 5.32 24.15
N LYS A 63 -9.52 4.34 24.92
CA LYS A 63 -8.70 3.25 25.47
C LYS A 63 -8.29 2.22 24.40
N THR A 64 -9.07 2.11 23.33
CA THR A 64 -8.82 1.21 22.20
C THR A 64 -9.09 1.94 20.90
N LEU A 65 -8.31 1.63 19.88
CA LEU A 65 -8.41 2.22 18.55
C LEU A 65 -8.41 1.16 17.47
N ARG A 66 -9.06 1.48 16.35
CA ARG A 66 -8.97 0.66 15.14
C ARG A 66 -7.56 0.73 14.56
N ALA A 67 -7.11 -0.35 13.94
CA ALA A 67 -5.76 -0.46 13.38
C ALA A 67 -5.46 0.63 12.31
N LEU A 68 -6.48 1.13 11.60
CA LEU A 68 -6.31 2.24 10.65
C LEU A 68 -5.75 3.52 11.31
N HIS A 69 -6.07 3.78 12.58
CA HIS A 69 -5.54 4.95 13.28
C HIS A 69 -4.05 4.82 13.62
N GLY A 70 -3.50 3.60 13.56
CA GLY A 70 -2.04 3.39 13.57
C GLY A 70 -1.36 4.04 12.37
N VAL A 71 -2.00 4.03 11.21
CA VAL A 71 -1.50 4.77 10.03
C VAL A 71 -1.54 6.27 10.27
N SER A 72 -2.59 6.80 10.92
CA SER A 72 -2.68 8.23 11.27
C SER A 72 -1.55 8.64 12.22
N LEU A 73 -1.26 7.82 13.23
CA LEU A 73 -0.14 8.05 14.15
C LEU A 73 1.22 8.02 13.44
N SER A 74 1.41 7.08 12.52
CA SER A 74 2.65 6.97 11.73
C SER A 74 2.86 8.20 10.84
N LEU A 75 1.80 8.70 10.20
CA LEU A 75 1.86 9.91 9.37
C LEU A 75 2.16 11.16 10.23
N TYR A 76 1.51 11.26 11.40
CA TYR A 76 1.79 12.34 12.34
C TYR A 76 3.24 12.31 12.83
N ALA A 77 3.73 11.16 13.27
CA ALA A 77 5.11 10.98 13.72
C ALA A 77 6.13 11.28 12.62
N ALA A 78 5.84 10.87 11.38
CA ALA A 78 6.69 11.13 10.23
C ALA A 78 6.80 12.63 9.87
N SER A 79 5.74 13.42 10.14
CA SER A 79 5.73 14.87 9.94
C SER A 79 6.27 15.64 11.15
N HIS A 80 6.22 15.06 12.35
CA HIS A 80 6.65 15.65 13.61
C HIS A 80 7.70 14.75 14.30
N PRO A 81 8.88 14.57 13.71
CA PRO A 81 9.89 13.71 14.33
C PRO A 81 10.33 14.27 15.66
N ALA A 82 10.42 13.39 16.67
CA ALA A 82 10.93 13.74 17.98
C ALA A 82 12.40 14.14 17.91
N THR A 83 12.82 15.05 18.79
CA THR A 83 14.22 15.42 18.95
C THR A 83 14.99 14.22 19.49
N ASP A 84 16.14 13.91 18.91
CA ASP A 84 17.00 12.80 19.36
C ASP A 84 17.65 13.10 20.72
N ALA A 85 18.31 12.11 21.30
CA ALA A 85 19.01 12.25 22.58
C ALA A 85 20.17 13.28 22.54
N ALA A 86 20.63 13.65 21.35
CA ALA A 86 21.67 14.67 21.15
C ALA A 86 21.07 16.08 20.97
N GLY A 87 19.75 16.25 21.09
CA GLY A 87 19.07 17.53 20.89
C GLY A 87 18.86 17.91 19.41
N LYS A 88 19.18 17.04 18.46
CA LYS A 88 18.99 17.27 17.03
C LYS A 88 17.60 16.84 16.59
N LYS A 89 16.89 17.70 15.86
CA LYS A 89 15.61 17.35 15.24
C LYS A 89 15.86 16.73 13.87
N PRO A 90 15.45 15.46 13.65
CA PRO A 90 15.57 14.82 12.34
C PRO A 90 14.75 15.53 11.28
N MET A 91 15.08 15.31 10.01
CA MET A 91 14.29 15.79 8.88
C MET A 91 12.90 15.13 8.88
N PRO A 92 11.79 15.88 8.71
CA PRO A 92 10.48 15.30 8.54
C PRO A 92 10.44 14.39 7.31
N LEU A 93 9.83 13.20 7.45
CA LEU A 93 9.65 12.25 6.34
C LEU A 93 8.36 12.49 5.57
N TRP A 94 7.48 13.35 6.12
CA TRP A 94 6.18 13.66 5.56
C TRP A 94 5.93 15.17 5.67
N PRO A 95 5.28 15.80 4.68
CA PRO A 95 5.00 17.24 4.70
C PRO A 95 4.20 17.63 5.96
N ALA A 96 4.66 18.65 6.68
CA ALA A 96 4.01 19.11 7.92
C ALA A 96 2.54 19.47 7.70
N ALA A 97 2.22 20.14 6.59
CA ALA A 97 0.84 20.49 6.24
C ALA A 97 -0.12 19.30 6.14
N LEU A 98 0.38 18.11 5.77
CA LEU A 98 -0.40 16.86 5.73
C LEU A 98 -0.31 16.08 7.04
N GLY A 99 0.51 16.52 7.98
CA GLY A 99 0.64 15.96 9.33
C GLY A 99 -0.24 16.64 10.37
N GLU A 100 -0.92 17.75 10.03
CA GLU A 100 -1.69 18.56 10.95
C GLU A 100 -3.22 18.34 10.84
N GLY A 101 -3.93 18.66 11.93
CA GLY A 101 -5.39 18.57 12.00
C GLY A 101 -5.89 17.17 11.64
N GLN A 102 -6.92 17.11 10.80
CA GLN A 102 -7.54 15.83 10.40
C GLN A 102 -6.88 15.16 9.19
N TRP A 103 -5.83 15.74 8.60
CA TRP A 103 -5.20 15.16 7.41
C TRP A 103 -4.64 13.75 7.62
N PRO A 104 -3.93 13.44 8.73
CA PRO A 104 -3.46 12.07 8.96
C PRO A 104 -4.58 11.05 9.00
N VAL A 105 -5.74 11.43 9.57
CA VAL A 105 -6.92 10.56 9.64
C VAL A 105 -7.54 10.35 8.26
N ARG A 106 -7.70 11.42 7.48
CA ARG A 106 -8.22 11.34 6.11
C ARG A 106 -7.33 10.49 5.20
N LEU A 107 -6.00 10.66 5.32
CA LEU A 107 -5.04 9.87 4.55
C LEU A 107 -5.06 8.40 4.97
N ALA A 108 -5.19 8.09 6.27
CA ALA A 108 -5.35 6.71 6.73
C ALA A 108 -6.60 6.04 6.17
N TRP A 109 -7.72 6.77 6.09
CA TRP A 109 -8.92 6.30 5.41
C TRP A 109 -8.71 6.14 3.90
N ALA A 110 -8.05 7.08 3.24
CA ALA A 110 -7.75 6.99 1.81
C ALA A 110 -6.90 5.76 1.49
N VAL A 111 -5.85 5.49 2.29
CA VAL A 111 -5.02 4.28 2.18
C VAL A 111 -5.89 3.03 2.36
N THR A 112 -6.68 2.95 3.43
CA THR A 112 -7.52 1.78 3.74
C THR A 112 -8.57 1.52 2.66
N LEU A 113 -9.23 2.57 2.15
CA LEU A 113 -10.19 2.46 1.05
C LEU A 113 -9.51 2.05 -0.26
N THR A 114 -8.29 2.53 -0.52
CA THR A 114 -7.51 2.10 -1.69
C THR A 114 -7.12 0.63 -1.58
N GLU A 115 -6.78 0.13 -0.40
CA GLU A 115 -6.47 -1.28 -0.18
C GLU A 115 -7.71 -2.17 -0.40
N ILE A 116 -8.86 -1.82 0.19
CA ILE A 116 -10.09 -2.59 0.06
C ILE A 116 -10.64 -2.48 -1.37
N GLY A 117 -10.86 -1.26 -1.84
CA GLY A 117 -11.43 -1.01 -3.17
C GLY A 117 -10.50 -1.48 -4.29
N GLY A 118 -9.19 -1.15 -4.17
CA GLY A 118 -8.18 -1.61 -5.12
C GLY A 118 -8.05 -3.12 -5.14
N GLY A 119 -8.04 -3.77 -3.97
CA GLY A 119 -8.04 -5.23 -3.86
C GLY A 119 -9.27 -5.87 -4.52
N ALA A 120 -10.46 -5.32 -4.27
CA ALA A 120 -11.71 -5.79 -4.89
C ALA A 120 -11.71 -5.58 -6.42
N PHE A 121 -11.29 -4.41 -6.90
CA PHE A 121 -11.20 -4.13 -8.33
C PHE A 121 -10.17 -5.01 -9.03
N ILE A 122 -9.02 -5.24 -8.41
CA ILE A 122 -8.01 -6.17 -8.91
C ILE A 122 -8.56 -7.60 -8.97
N LEU A 123 -9.28 -8.06 -7.95
CA LEU A 123 -9.88 -9.40 -7.93
C LEU A 123 -10.82 -9.60 -9.09
N LEU A 124 -11.76 -8.67 -9.29
CA LEU A 124 -12.73 -8.70 -10.37
C LEU A 124 -12.10 -8.46 -11.75
N GLY A 125 -10.93 -7.84 -11.78
CA GLY A 125 -10.31 -7.37 -13.01
C GLY A 125 -11.04 -6.18 -13.61
N LEU A 126 -11.55 -5.29 -12.76
CA LEU A 126 -12.23 -4.05 -13.13
C LEU A 126 -11.31 -2.86 -12.83
N LEU A 127 -11.13 -1.98 -13.81
CA LEU A 127 -10.19 -0.85 -13.71
C LEU A 127 -8.81 -1.29 -13.18
N THR A 128 -8.37 -2.47 -13.59
CA THR A 128 -7.24 -3.19 -13.00
C THR A 128 -5.96 -2.36 -12.98
N ARG A 129 -5.66 -1.65 -14.07
CA ARG A 129 -4.44 -0.84 -14.15
C ARG A 129 -4.46 0.32 -13.16
N LEU A 130 -5.60 1.01 -13.05
CA LEU A 130 -5.76 2.13 -12.12
C LEU A 130 -5.69 1.64 -10.66
N ALA A 131 -6.38 0.55 -10.34
CA ALA A 131 -6.34 -0.08 -9.02
C ALA A 131 -4.92 -0.53 -8.66
N ALA A 132 -4.21 -1.15 -9.57
CA ALA A 132 -2.83 -1.59 -9.37
C ALA A 132 -1.86 -0.41 -9.15
N LEU A 133 -2.03 0.70 -9.86
CA LEU A 133 -1.27 1.93 -9.63
C LEU A 133 -1.58 2.55 -8.27
N GLY A 134 -2.85 2.57 -7.84
CA GLY A 134 -3.25 3.02 -6.51
C GLY A 134 -2.56 2.20 -5.41
N ILE A 135 -2.60 0.87 -5.53
CA ILE A 135 -1.91 -0.05 -4.61
C ILE A 135 -0.39 0.16 -4.63
N ALA A 136 0.22 0.34 -5.82
CA ALA A 136 1.64 0.63 -5.92
C ALA A 136 2.02 1.94 -5.19
N GLY A 137 1.17 2.98 -5.30
CA GLY A 137 1.33 4.23 -4.55
C GLY A 137 1.28 4.03 -3.05
N VAL A 138 0.34 3.22 -2.55
CA VAL A 138 0.26 2.86 -1.11
C VAL A 138 1.52 2.13 -0.67
N MET A 139 2.02 1.17 -1.45
CA MET A 139 3.25 0.42 -1.11
C MET A 139 4.49 1.30 -1.14
N LEU A 140 4.59 2.21 -2.10
CA LEU A 140 5.69 3.18 -2.16
C LEU A 140 5.70 4.09 -0.92
N GLY A 141 4.54 4.62 -0.54
CA GLY A 141 4.38 5.41 0.68
C GLY A 141 4.71 4.61 1.94
N ALA A 142 4.25 3.38 2.05
CA ALA A 142 4.54 2.49 3.18
C ALA A 142 6.05 2.20 3.28
N ALA A 143 6.70 1.82 2.17
CA ALA A 143 8.14 1.56 2.13
C ALA A 143 8.94 2.81 2.51
N TRP A 144 8.54 3.99 2.03
CA TRP A 144 9.15 5.26 2.41
C TRP A 144 9.06 5.51 3.91
N LEU A 145 7.85 5.41 4.48
CA LEU A 145 7.60 5.76 5.89
C LEU A 145 8.15 4.73 6.88
N THR A 146 8.27 3.45 6.48
CA THR A 146 8.64 2.38 7.41
C THR A 146 10.04 1.82 7.21
N GLN A 147 10.65 2.02 6.03
CA GLN A 147 11.94 1.43 5.68
C GLN A 147 12.97 2.50 5.32
N PHE A 148 12.78 3.17 4.17
CA PHE A 148 13.78 4.08 3.64
C PHE A 148 13.95 5.34 4.48
N GLY A 149 12.86 5.99 4.85
CA GLY A 149 12.90 7.24 5.60
C GLY A 149 13.58 7.11 6.97
N PRO A 150 13.16 6.16 7.84
CA PRO A 150 13.82 5.94 9.13
C PRO A 150 15.30 5.56 9.00
N ALA A 151 15.67 4.78 7.98
CA ALA A 151 17.06 4.43 7.72
C ALA A 151 17.91 5.66 7.37
N ILE A 152 17.40 6.54 6.51
CA ILE A 152 18.04 7.81 6.14
C ILE A 152 18.16 8.73 7.35
N GLN A 153 17.08 8.88 8.15
CA GLN A 153 17.10 9.71 9.36
C GLN A 153 18.13 9.26 10.38
N SER A 154 18.27 7.94 10.58
CA SER A 154 19.20 7.36 11.54
C SER A 154 20.63 7.21 11.00
N GLY A 155 20.86 7.49 9.72
CA GLY A 155 22.15 7.28 9.06
C GLY A 155 22.52 5.80 8.88
N LYS A 156 21.59 4.87 9.17
CA LYS A 156 21.78 3.42 9.00
C LYS A 156 21.41 2.98 7.60
N THR A 157 22.18 3.42 6.62
CA THR A 157 21.94 3.12 5.21
C THR A 157 23.13 2.44 4.55
N THR A 158 22.85 1.51 3.64
CA THR A 158 23.81 0.97 2.67
C THR A 158 23.58 1.72 1.34
N LEU A 159 24.65 2.08 0.64
CA LEU A 159 24.59 2.87 -0.60
C LEU A 159 23.87 4.23 -0.46
N GLY A 160 23.75 4.75 0.77
CA GLY A 160 23.17 6.07 1.05
C GLY A 160 21.65 6.12 1.11
N PHE A 161 20.93 5.05 0.74
CA PHE A 161 19.45 5.04 0.72
C PHE A 161 18.82 3.70 1.13
N LEU A 162 19.49 2.58 0.94
CA LEU A 162 18.96 1.27 1.32
C LEU A 162 19.06 1.09 2.84
N PRO A 163 18.02 0.59 3.51
CA PRO A 163 18.09 0.26 4.93
C PRO A 163 19.22 -0.72 5.21
N ALA A 164 20.06 -0.43 6.20
CA ALA A 164 21.09 -1.32 6.69
C ALA A 164 20.55 -2.08 7.90
N HIS A 165 19.84 -3.18 7.66
CA HIS A 165 19.42 -4.11 8.71
C HIS A 165 20.55 -5.09 9.02
N ASP A 166 20.60 -5.58 10.27
CA ASP A 166 21.52 -6.65 10.63
C ASP A 166 21.26 -7.89 9.77
N THR A 167 22.32 -8.57 9.36
CA THR A 167 22.25 -9.69 8.41
C THR A 167 21.31 -10.81 8.90
N PHE A 168 21.16 -10.98 10.21
CA PHE A 168 20.30 -11.99 10.83
C PHE A 168 18.94 -11.45 11.33
N ASP A 169 18.61 -10.18 11.07
CA ASP A 169 17.31 -9.60 11.41
C ASP A 169 16.25 -10.03 10.39
N ALA A 170 15.80 -11.27 10.52
CA ALA A 170 14.83 -11.86 9.59
C ALA A 170 13.52 -11.06 9.51
N THR A 171 13.09 -10.43 10.61
CA THR A 171 11.80 -9.73 10.66
C THR A 171 11.82 -8.46 9.82
N ASN A 172 12.84 -7.61 9.98
CA ASN A 172 12.97 -6.38 9.22
C ASN A 172 13.23 -6.65 7.73
N TRP A 173 14.09 -7.62 7.42
CA TRP A 173 14.31 -8.06 6.04
C TRP A 173 13.05 -8.64 5.39
N ALA A 174 12.28 -9.47 6.11
CA ALA A 174 11.02 -10.02 5.56
C ALA A 174 10.02 -8.90 5.25
N THR A 175 9.87 -7.92 6.14
CA THR A 175 8.98 -6.77 5.91
C THR A 175 9.43 -5.94 4.70
N PHE A 176 10.72 -5.66 4.58
CA PHE A 176 11.31 -4.93 3.47
C PHE A 176 11.05 -5.64 2.13
N TRP A 177 11.39 -6.94 2.05
CA TRP A 177 11.20 -7.70 0.82
C TRP A 177 9.73 -7.90 0.47
N LEU A 178 8.85 -8.07 1.47
CA LEU A 178 7.41 -8.15 1.25
C LEU A 178 6.87 -6.87 0.61
N GLN A 179 7.21 -5.70 1.14
CA GLN A 179 6.77 -4.42 0.59
C GLN A 179 7.28 -4.21 -0.84
N LEU A 180 8.56 -4.53 -1.10
CA LEU A 180 9.13 -4.44 -2.44
C LEU A 180 8.48 -5.41 -3.42
N SER A 181 8.20 -6.63 -2.98
CA SER A 181 7.53 -7.64 -3.81
C SER A 181 6.10 -7.21 -4.18
N LEU A 182 5.34 -6.72 -3.22
CA LEU A 182 3.97 -6.22 -3.47
C LEU A 182 3.98 -5.00 -4.39
N LEU A 183 4.95 -4.10 -4.23
CA LEU A 183 5.14 -2.96 -5.14
C LEU A 183 5.45 -3.45 -6.56
N ALA A 184 6.43 -4.34 -6.71
CA ALA A 184 6.82 -4.88 -8.02
C ALA A 184 5.67 -5.63 -8.70
N MET A 185 4.91 -6.44 -7.96
CA MET A 185 3.75 -7.15 -8.47
C MET A 185 2.64 -6.20 -8.90
N SER A 186 2.40 -5.13 -8.15
CA SER A 186 1.40 -4.10 -8.50
C SER A 186 1.79 -3.37 -9.77
N LEU A 187 3.05 -2.97 -9.91
CA LEU A 187 3.58 -2.36 -11.13
C LEU A 187 3.54 -3.33 -12.32
N ALA A 188 3.92 -4.59 -12.11
CA ALA A 188 3.82 -5.62 -13.14
C ALA A 188 2.37 -5.79 -13.63
N LEU A 189 1.40 -5.82 -12.71
CA LEU A 189 -0.01 -5.92 -13.07
C LEU A 189 -0.52 -4.66 -13.80
N ALA A 190 -0.07 -3.47 -13.40
CA ALA A 190 -0.41 -2.22 -14.09
C ALA A 190 0.11 -2.22 -15.55
N LEU A 191 1.29 -2.78 -15.79
CA LEU A 191 1.89 -2.89 -17.12
C LEU A 191 1.23 -4.00 -17.97
N LEU A 192 1.09 -5.21 -17.41
CA LEU A 192 0.49 -6.36 -18.11
C LEU A 192 -1.00 -6.15 -18.38
N GLY A 193 -1.70 -5.49 -17.46
CA GLY A 193 -3.15 -5.34 -17.51
C GLY A 193 -3.89 -6.54 -16.95
N PRO A 194 -5.23 -6.56 -17.09
CA PRO A 194 -6.12 -7.49 -16.38
C PRO A 194 -6.11 -8.94 -16.88
N GLY A 195 -5.60 -9.19 -18.09
CA GLY A 195 -5.70 -10.49 -18.75
C GLY A 195 -7.11 -10.76 -19.30
N ARG A 196 -7.28 -11.87 -20.01
CA ARG A 196 -8.55 -12.21 -20.71
C ARG A 196 -9.69 -12.57 -19.74
N LEU A 197 -9.36 -13.13 -18.56
CA LEU A 197 -10.34 -13.50 -17.53
C LEU A 197 -10.57 -12.30 -16.59
N SER A 198 -11.16 -11.23 -17.11
CA SER A 198 -11.40 -10.00 -16.38
C SER A 198 -12.64 -9.28 -16.86
N VAL A 199 -13.25 -8.50 -15.99
CA VAL A 199 -14.38 -7.64 -16.33
C VAL A 199 -13.96 -6.57 -17.35
N ASP A 200 -12.76 -6.01 -17.21
CA ASP A 200 -12.21 -5.06 -18.20
C ASP A 200 -12.19 -5.65 -19.60
N HIS A 201 -11.77 -6.92 -19.73
CA HIS A 201 -11.73 -7.58 -21.03
C HIS A 201 -13.12 -7.78 -21.61
N ALA A 202 -14.08 -8.18 -20.76
CA ALA A 202 -15.46 -8.39 -21.18
C ALA A 202 -16.16 -7.10 -21.62
N LEU A 203 -15.85 -5.97 -20.96
CA LEU A 203 -16.49 -4.68 -21.24
C LEU A 203 -15.84 -3.91 -22.38
N PHE A 204 -14.52 -3.98 -22.54
CA PHE A 204 -13.76 -3.11 -23.45
C PHE A 204 -13.19 -3.83 -24.67
N THR A 205 -13.37 -5.17 -24.79
CA THR A 205 -12.96 -5.87 -26.01
C THR A 205 -14.20 -6.06 -26.90
N PRO A 206 -14.20 -5.47 -28.11
CA PRO A 206 -15.32 -5.63 -29.03
C PRO A 206 -15.47 -7.12 -29.42
N PRO A 207 -16.69 -7.62 -29.60
CA PRO A 207 -16.91 -8.97 -30.08
C PRO A 207 -16.20 -9.15 -31.44
N ARG A 208 -15.50 -10.27 -31.58
CA ARG A 208 -14.87 -10.64 -32.84
C ARG A 208 -16.01 -10.75 -33.87
N ARG A 209 -16.03 -9.88 -34.85
CA ARG A 209 -16.85 -10.12 -36.04
C ARG A 209 -16.27 -11.37 -36.69
N ASP A 210 -16.99 -12.45 -36.59
CA ASP A 210 -16.79 -13.59 -37.48
C ASP A 210 -17.22 -13.03 -38.85
N ASP A 211 -16.26 -12.60 -39.65
CA ASP A 211 -16.43 -12.45 -41.08
C ASP A 211 -16.58 -13.88 -41.61
N ASP A 212 -17.76 -14.45 -41.36
CA ASP A 212 -18.20 -15.66 -42.00
C ASP A 212 -18.41 -15.32 -43.48
N GLY A 213 -17.53 -15.88 -44.22
CA GLY A 213 -17.31 -15.69 -45.60
C GLY A 213 -18.52 -15.72 -46.51
N GLU A 214 -18.45 -14.91 -47.50
CA GLU A 214 -18.88 -15.24 -48.86
C GLU A 214 -17.67 -15.65 -49.68
#